data_93d101a779d057ebdf05211db97b06b7
#
_entry.id   93d101a779d057ebdf05211db97b06b7
#
_cell.length_a   1.000
_cell.length_b   1.000
_cell.length_c   1.000
_cell.angle_alpha   90.00
_cell.angle_beta   90.00
_cell.angle_gamma   90.00
#
_symmetry.space_group_name_H-M   'P 1'
#
loop_
_entity.id
_entity.type
_entity.pdbx_description
1 polymer ?
#
loop_
_entity_poly.entity_id
_entity_poly.type
_entity_poly.pdbx_seq_one_letter_code
_entity_poly.pdbx_strand_id
1 'polypeptide(L)'
;VYENFKYKYLVISKELFEKNPLGYISIIFILIISTATFLKLMVLKLILKVTTIVGSKVSSMVFNNIISQSYLNFTKFNTSKLISILESKIDPLVNSIFKGLQTISSVVITLSIVSTLFLIDFLSTMFFFVAFTISYLALFYLYKRDLKRIGNTIAENLRLRVKISQEAMSIFRQVKLDNLTDKFYSHFVEKDFDIRKGQETSAYIGNFPRILIECIAIILIAIAS
;
A
#
# COMPACT_ATOMS: atom_id res chain seq x y z
N VAL A 1 26.79 -19.79 -42.29
CA VAL A 1 25.93 -18.59 -42.27
C VAL A 1 25.82 -18.04 -40.82
N TYR A 2 25.71 -18.86 -39.78
CA TYR A 2 25.55 -18.42 -38.40
C TYR A 2 26.81 -17.80 -37.77
N GLU A 3 28.01 -18.30 -38.09
CA GLU A 3 29.27 -17.76 -37.57
C GLU A 3 29.61 -16.38 -38.16
N ASN A 4 29.34 -16.14 -39.43
CA ASN A 4 29.55 -14.84 -40.05
C ASN A 4 28.62 -13.75 -39.50
N PHE A 5 27.39 -14.09 -39.05
CA PHE A 5 26.50 -13.15 -38.39
C PHE A 5 27.04 -12.76 -37.01
N LYS A 6 27.51 -13.72 -36.21
CA LYS A 6 28.05 -13.48 -34.87
C LYS A 6 29.31 -12.58 -34.89
N TYR A 7 30.21 -12.80 -35.85
CA TYR A 7 31.39 -11.96 -36.05
C TYR A 7 31.01 -10.53 -36.48
N LYS A 8 30.03 -10.38 -37.35
CA LYS A 8 29.58 -9.05 -37.84
C LYS A 8 28.96 -8.22 -36.74
N TYR A 9 28.17 -8.82 -35.86
CA TYR A 9 27.60 -8.12 -34.69
C TYR A 9 28.68 -7.75 -33.66
N LEU A 10 29.67 -8.61 -33.42
CA LEU A 10 30.77 -8.33 -32.50
C LEU A 10 31.68 -7.19 -33.01
N VAL A 11 31.92 -7.12 -34.34
CA VAL A 11 32.72 -6.05 -34.94
C VAL A 11 31.95 -4.73 -34.92
N ILE A 12 30.67 -4.72 -35.27
CA ILE A 12 29.84 -3.52 -35.24
C ILE A 12 29.67 -3.00 -33.79
N SER A 13 29.54 -3.90 -32.82
CA SER A 13 29.46 -3.48 -31.42
C SER A 13 30.77 -2.90 -30.91
N LYS A 14 31.93 -3.41 -31.34
CA LYS A 14 33.23 -2.84 -31.00
C LYS A 14 33.46 -1.47 -31.66
N GLU A 15 33.15 -1.30 -32.93
CA GLU A 15 33.28 -0.01 -33.61
C GLU A 15 32.36 1.06 -33.03
N LEU A 16 31.12 0.69 -32.64
CA LEU A 16 30.19 1.59 -31.96
C LEU A 16 30.67 1.97 -30.54
N PHE A 17 31.31 1.01 -29.85
CA PHE A 17 31.87 1.24 -28.50
C PHE A 17 33.10 2.17 -28.57
N GLU A 18 33.99 1.99 -29.55
CA GLU A 18 35.16 2.86 -29.70
C GLU A 18 34.81 4.30 -30.12
N LYS A 19 33.72 4.47 -30.89
CA LYS A 19 33.33 5.77 -31.43
C LYS A 19 32.54 6.64 -30.44
N ASN A 20 31.71 6.01 -29.56
CA ASN A 20 30.94 6.68 -28.51
C ASN A 20 30.63 5.72 -27.33
N PRO A 21 31.56 5.47 -26.43
CA PRO A 21 31.37 4.52 -25.34
C PRO A 21 30.20 4.90 -24.39
N LEU A 22 29.99 6.20 -24.13
CA LEU A 22 28.89 6.69 -23.33
C LEU A 22 27.53 6.44 -23.96
N GLY A 23 27.39 6.61 -25.29
CA GLY A 23 26.16 6.35 -26.00
C GLY A 23 25.77 4.89 -26.00
N TYR A 24 26.71 3.97 -26.14
CA TYR A 24 26.47 2.52 -26.10
C TYR A 24 26.03 2.04 -24.72
N ILE A 25 26.69 2.52 -23.66
CA ILE A 25 26.33 2.23 -22.27
C ILE A 25 24.91 2.75 -21.97
N SER A 26 24.58 3.95 -22.46
CA SER A 26 23.24 4.54 -22.26
C SER A 26 22.15 3.72 -22.94
N ILE A 27 22.36 3.20 -24.15
CA ILE A 27 21.41 2.35 -24.85
C ILE A 27 21.18 1.04 -24.09
N ILE A 28 22.23 0.37 -23.63
CA ILE A 28 22.11 -0.86 -22.84
C ILE A 28 21.31 -0.58 -21.54
N PHE A 29 21.60 0.52 -20.87
CA PHE A 29 20.94 0.92 -19.66
C PHE A 29 19.43 1.16 -19.89
N ILE A 30 19.06 1.85 -20.97
CA ILE A 30 17.67 2.07 -21.38
C ILE A 30 16.96 0.73 -21.64
N LEU A 31 17.60 -0.21 -22.33
CA LEU A 31 17.03 -1.53 -22.59
C LEU A 31 16.80 -2.33 -21.30
N ILE A 32 17.74 -2.31 -20.38
CA ILE A 32 17.62 -2.99 -19.07
C ILE A 32 16.46 -2.39 -18.28
N ILE A 33 16.38 -1.06 -18.17
CA ILE A 33 15.30 -0.38 -17.46
C ILE A 33 13.95 -0.66 -18.10
N SER A 34 13.86 -0.60 -19.43
CA SER A 34 12.63 -0.88 -20.16
C SER A 34 12.14 -2.31 -19.90
N THR A 35 13.04 -3.28 -19.95
CA THR A 35 12.73 -4.69 -19.67
C THR A 35 12.28 -4.89 -18.22
N ALA A 36 12.99 -4.29 -17.25
CA ALA A 36 12.63 -4.34 -15.85
C ALA A 36 11.25 -3.71 -15.59
N THR A 37 10.96 -2.57 -16.22
CA THR A 37 9.66 -1.90 -16.11
C THR A 37 8.55 -2.77 -16.70
N PHE A 38 8.78 -3.39 -17.83
CA PHE A 38 7.83 -4.31 -18.46
C PHE A 38 7.51 -5.51 -17.55
N LEU A 39 8.53 -6.13 -16.95
CA LEU A 39 8.36 -7.23 -16.00
C LEU A 39 7.55 -6.78 -14.77
N LYS A 40 7.83 -5.59 -14.23
CA LYS A 40 7.08 -5.01 -13.11
C LYS A 40 5.60 -4.80 -13.44
N LEU A 41 5.30 -4.34 -14.65
CA LEU A 41 3.92 -4.19 -15.14
C LEU A 41 3.21 -5.55 -15.29
N MET A 42 3.92 -6.58 -15.78
CA MET A 42 3.38 -7.95 -15.81
C MET A 42 3.03 -8.48 -14.44
N VAL A 43 3.92 -8.33 -13.46
CA VAL A 43 3.67 -8.74 -12.07
C VAL A 43 2.47 -8.00 -11.49
N LEU A 44 2.37 -6.69 -11.70
CA LEU A 44 1.22 -5.89 -11.26
C LEU A 44 -0.09 -6.43 -11.88
N LYS A 45 -0.10 -6.73 -13.19
CA LYS A 45 -1.26 -7.30 -13.87
C LYS A 45 -1.68 -8.65 -13.27
N LEU A 46 -0.71 -9.51 -12.94
CA LEU A 46 -0.98 -10.79 -12.28
C LEU A 46 -1.58 -10.61 -10.88
N ILE A 47 -1.02 -9.70 -10.07
CA ILE A 47 -1.55 -9.38 -8.73
C ILE A 47 -3.00 -8.90 -8.84
N LEU A 48 -3.30 -7.98 -9.75
CA LEU A 48 -4.66 -7.47 -9.97
C LEU A 48 -5.60 -8.60 -10.41
N LYS A 49 -5.18 -9.47 -11.34
CA LYS A 49 -5.98 -10.62 -11.80
C LYS A 49 -6.30 -11.58 -10.65
N VAL A 50 -5.31 -11.94 -9.84
CA VAL A 50 -5.50 -12.82 -8.67
C VAL A 50 -6.45 -12.17 -7.67
N THR A 51 -6.27 -10.89 -7.37
CA THR A 51 -7.13 -10.15 -6.44
C THR A 51 -8.58 -10.11 -6.93
N THR A 52 -8.80 -9.89 -8.23
CA THR A 52 -10.14 -9.90 -8.83
C THR A 52 -10.81 -11.27 -8.71
N ILE A 53 -10.09 -12.34 -9.03
CA ILE A 53 -10.62 -13.71 -8.94
C ILE A 53 -10.97 -14.08 -7.49
N VAL A 54 -10.06 -13.78 -6.55
CA VAL A 54 -10.29 -14.03 -5.13
C VAL A 54 -11.45 -13.21 -4.59
N GLY A 55 -11.52 -11.92 -4.95
CA GLY A 55 -12.60 -11.02 -4.55
C GLY A 55 -13.96 -11.50 -5.01
N SER A 56 -14.08 -11.84 -6.30
CA SER A 56 -15.31 -12.39 -6.87
C SER A 56 -15.71 -13.72 -6.21
N LYS A 57 -14.75 -14.61 -5.97
CA LYS A 57 -15.01 -15.90 -5.33
C LYS A 57 -15.48 -15.74 -3.87
N VAL A 58 -14.83 -14.85 -3.11
CA VAL A 58 -15.23 -14.55 -1.72
C VAL A 58 -16.63 -13.94 -1.68
N SER A 59 -16.91 -12.96 -2.54
CA SER A 59 -18.23 -12.34 -2.64
C SER A 59 -19.32 -13.37 -2.95
N SER A 60 -19.08 -14.22 -3.95
CA SER A 60 -20.01 -15.29 -4.35
C SER A 60 -20.22 -16.31 -3.23
N MET A 61 -19.18 -16.72 -2.52
CA MET A 61 -19.30 -17.64 -1.38
C MET A 61 -20.10 -17.04 -0.23
N VAL A 62 -19.85 -15.76 0.13
CA VAL A 62 -20.59 -15.08 1.19
C VAL A 62 -22.07 -14.96 0.80
N PHE A 63 -22.35 -14.54 -0.42
CA PHE A 63 -23.71 -14.42 -0.93
C PHE A 63 -24.43 -15.77 -0.93
N ASN A 64 -23.78 -16.83 -1.46
CA ASN A 64 -24.34 -18.17 -1.47
C ASN A 64 -24.64 -18.68 -0.06
N ASN A 65 -23.71 -18.47 0.90
CA ASN A 65 -23.91 -18.87 2.30
C ASN A 65 -25.09 -18.13 2.95
N ILE A 66 -25.32 -16.87 2.60
CA ILE A 66 -26.46 -16.11 3.10
C ILE A 66 -27.79 -16.67 2.56
N ILE A 67 -27.86 -16.94 1.25
CA ILE A 67 -29.09 -17.43 0.61
C ILE A 67 -29.40 -18.89 0.98
N SER A 68 -28.38 -19.71 1.17
CA SER A 68 -28.53 -21.13 1.50
C SER A 68 -28.93 -21.39 2.97
N GLN A 69 -29.08 -20.35 3.79
CA GLN A 69 -29.53 -20.50 5.16
C GLN A 69 -31.02 -20.89 5.22
N SER A 70 -31.41 -21.65 6.27
CA SER A 70 -32.82 -21.95 6.52
C SER A 70 -33.59 -20.66 6.82
N TYR A 71 -34.86 -20.61 6.41
CA TYR A 71 -35.73 -19.45 6.65
C TYR A 71 -35.77 -19.01 8.12
N LEU A 72 -35.80 -19.97 9.05
CA LEU A 72 -35.79 -19.70 10.50
C LEU A 72 -34.51 -19.01 10.97
N ASN A 73 -33.38 -19.33 10.37
CA ASN A 73 -32.10 -18.65 10.69
C ASN A 73 -32.02 -17.28 10.05
N PHE A 74 -32.49 -17.16 8.80
CA PHE A 74 -32.50 -15.89 8.09
C PHE A 74 -33.33 -14.82 8.79
N THR A 75 -34.51 -15.19 9.34
CA THR A 75 -35.40 -14.25 10.07
C THR A 75 -34.82 -13.75 11.38
N LYS A 76 -33.81 -14.44 11.97
CA LYS A 76 -33.08 -13.97 13.17
C LYS A 76 -32.06 -12.89 12.85
N PHE A 77 -31.67 -12.75 11.59
CA PHE A 77 -30.69 -11.74 11.18
C PHE A 77 -31.39 -10.51 10.61
N ASN A 78 -30.88 -9.35 10.97
CA ASN A 78 -31.32 -8.11 10.34
C ASN A 78 -30.81 -8.05 8.89
N THR A 79 -31.72 -7.98 7.93
CA THR A 79 -31.41 -7.93 6.49
C THR A 79 -30.42 -6.80 6.16
N SER A 80 -30.56 -5.64 6.80
CA SER A 80 -29.65 -4.51 6.63
C SER A 80 -28.22 -4.86 7.06
N LYS A 81 -28.06 -5.71 8.09
CA LYS A 81 -26.73 -6.17 8.53
C LYS A 81 -26.09 -7.12 7.51
N LEU A 82 -26.88 -7.99 6.90
CA LEU A 82 -26.38 -8.92 5.87
C LEU A 82 -25.95 -8.17 4.60
N ILE A 83 -26.75 -7.18 4.16
CA ILE A 83 -26.41 -6.31 3.03
C ILE A 83 -25.14 -5.51 3.36
N SER A 84 -25.04 -4.94 4.56
CA SER A 84 -23.85 -4.20 5.00
C SER A 84 -22.59 -5.06 5.01
N ILE A 85 -22.67 -6.35 5.29
CA ILE A 85 -21.51 -7.26 5.21
C ILE A 85 -21.04 -7.41 3.75
N LEU A 86 -21.96 -7.59 2.81
CA LEU A 86 -21.65 -7.73 1.39
C LEU A 86 -21.03 -6.45 0.81
N GLU A 87 -21.58 -5.29 1.12
CA GLU A 87 -21.16 -4.02 0.53
C GLU A 87 -19.96 -3.38 1.24
N SER A 88 -19.89 -3.47 2.58
CA SER A 88 -18.88 -2.71 3.35
C SER A 88 -17.71 -3.52 3.87
N LYS A 89 -17.76 -4.87 3.83
CA LYS A 89 -16.70 -5.72 4.40
C LYS A 89 -15.86 -6.43 3.35
N ILE A 90 -16.42 -6.73 2.19
CA ILE A 90 -15.71 -7.47 1.14
C ILE A 90 -14.64 -6.60 0.49
N ASP A 91 -14.94 -5.36 0.13
CA ASP A 91 -13.99 -4.47 -0.55
C ASP A 91 -12.74 -4.17 0.29
N PRO A 92 -12.83 -3.84 1.59
CA PRO A 92 -11.64 -3.70 2.44
C PRO A 92 -10.81 -4.99 2.55
N LEU A 93 -11.46 -6.15 2.58
CA LEU A 93 -10.77 -7.45 2.61
C LEU A 93 -10.00 -7.67 1.30
N VAL A 94 -10.64 -7.47 0.15
CA VAL A 94 -10.01 -7.59 -1.18
C VAL A 94 -8.85 -6.61 -1.31
N ASN A 95 -9.01 -5.36 -0.87
CA ASN A 95 -7.95 -4.36 -0.86
C ASN A 95 -6.78 -4.75 0.06
N SER A 96 -7.05 -5.39 1.19
CA SER A 96 -6.00 -5.91 2.08
C SER A 96 -5.20 -7.03 1.43
N ILE A 97 -5.85 -7.93 0.69
CA ILE A 97 -5.19 -8.98 -0.09
C ILE A 97 -4.32 -8.36 -1.18
N PHE A 98 -4.85 -7.37 -1.93
CA PHE A 98 -4.09 -6.65 -2.95
C PHE A 98 -2.82 -6.02 -2.38
N LYS A 99 -2.95 -5.28 -1.28
CA LYS A 99 -1.80 -4.65 -0.61
C LYS A 99 -0.81 -5.67 -0.06
N GLY A 100 -1.30 -6.80 0.47
CA GLY A 100 -0.44 -7.91 0.92
C GLY A 100 0.41 -8.48 -0.22
N LEU A 101 -0.19 -8.80 -1.36
CA LEU A 101 0.52 -9.30 -2.54
C LEU A 101 1.50 -8.27 -3.10
N GLN A 102 1.12 -6.99 -3.12
CA GLN A 102 2.01 -5.91 -3.54
C GLN A 102 3.22 -5.78 -2.59
N THR A 103 3.01 -5.92 -1.29
CA THR A 103 4.10 -5.90 -0.30
C THR A 103 5.06 -7.06 -0.51
N ILE A 104 4.56 -8.27 -0.72
CA ILE A 104 5.40 -9.45 -1.03
C ILE A 104 6.24 -9.20 -2.28
N SER A 105 5.62 -8.70 -3.35
CA SER A 105 6.34 -8.34 -4.59
C SER A 105 7.45 -7.31 -4.33
N SER A 106 7.17 -6.27 -3.53
CA SER A 106 8.15 -5.25 -3.18
C SER A 106 9.31 -5.81 -2.36
N VAL A 107 9.04 -6.73 -1.43
CA VAL A 107 10.08 -7.42 -0.63
C VAL A 107 11.01 -8.22 -1.54
N VAL A 108 10.46 -9.00 -2.49
CA VAL A 108 11.27 -9.78 -3.44
C VAL A 108 12.18 -8.88 -4.28
N ILE A 109 11.63 -7.77 -4.80
CA ILE A 109 12.42 -6.80 -5.58
C ILE A 109 13.53 -6.20 -4.71
N THR A 110 13.21 -5.79 -3.49
CA THR A 110 14.19 -5.19 -2.57
C THR A 110 15.31 -6.18 -2.24
N LEU A 111 14.98 -7.43 -1.93
CA LEU A 111 15.96 -8.47 -1.66
C LEU A 111 16.88 -8.73 -2.87
N SER A 112 16.31 -8.73 -4.08
CA SER A 112 17.08 -8.88 -5.31
C SER A 112 18.09 -7.74 -5.52
N ILE A 113 17.65 -6.49 -5.28
CA ILE A 113 18.52 -5.31 -5.40
C ILE A 113 19.63 -5.36 -4.34
N VAL A 114 19.28 -5.63 -3.09
CA VAL A 114 20.23 -5.72 -1.99
C VAL A 114 21.26 -6.83 -2.23
N SER A 115 20.82 -7.99 -2.69
CA SER A 115 21.72 -9.10 -3.05
C SER A 115 22.70 -8.71 -4.17
N THR A 116 22.21 -8.01 -5.19
CA THR A 116 23.08 -7.54 -6.28
C THR A 116 24.12 -6.53 -5.79
N LEU A 117 23.73 -5.59 -4.93
CA LEU A 117 24.63 -4.61 -4.34
C LEU A 117 25.71 -5.29 -3.47
N PHE A 118 25.37 -6.32 -2.70
CA PHE A 118 26.33 -7.09 -1.92
C PHE A 118 27.38 -7.81 -2.79
N LEU A 119 26.99 -8.24 -4.00
CA LEU A 119 27.92 -8.86 -4.95
C LEU A 119 28.87 -7.86 -5.60
N ILE A 120 28.47 -6.60 -5.76
CA ILE A 120 29.28 -5.55 -6.37
C ILE A 120 30.28 -4.99 -5.36
N ASP A 121 29.81 -4.54 -4.21
CA ASP A 121 30.64 -3.98 -3.14
C ASP A 121 30.03 -4.33 -1.78
N PHE A 122 30.58 -5.35 -1.15
CA PHE A 122 30.10 -5.87 0.13
C PHE A 122 30.26 -4.84 1.25
N LEU A 123 31.41 -4.15 1.31
CA LEU A 123 31.74 -3.28 2.44
C LEU A 123 30.87 -2.02 2.47
N SER A 124 30.78 -1.34 1.33
CA SER A 124 29.92 -0.15 1.19
C SER A 124 28.45 -0.48 1.38
N THR A 125 27.99 -1.60 0.80
CA THR A 125 26.59 -2.04 0.94
C THR A 125 26.25 -2.36 2.39
N MET A 126 27.15 -3.04 3.10
CA MET A 126 26.94 -3.37 4.51
C MET A 126 26.87 -2.10 5.37
N PHE A 127 27.74 -1.13 5.11
CA PHE A 127 27.72 0.15 5.82
C PHE A 127 26.39 0.89 5.63
N PHE A 128 25.96 1.06 4.39
CA PHE A 128 24.68 1.73 4.10
C PHE A 128 23.48 0.94 4.64
N PHE A 129 23.48 -0.39 4.52
CA PHE A 129 22.41 -1.23 5.04
C PHE A 129 22.25 -1.10 6.55
N VAL A 130 23.35 -1.12 7.29
CA VAL A 130 23.36 -0.94 8.75
C VAL A 130 22.90 0.48 9.12
N ALA A 131 23.41 1.50 8.45
CA ALA A 131 23.04 2.89 8.70
C ALA A 131 21.55 3.15 8.47
N PHE A 132 20.98 2.67 7.36
CA PHE A 132 19.54 2.79 7.09
C PHE A 132 18.69 1.96 8.05
N THR A 133 19.13 0.76 8.42
CA THR A 133 18.41 -0.08 9.37
C THR A 133 18.35 0.58 10.74
N ILE A 134 19.46 1.11 11.24
CA ILE A 134 19.50 1.83 12.53
C ILE A 134 18.61 3.08 12.48
N SER A 135 18.69 3.87 11.42
CA SER A 135 17.88 5.07 11.25
C SER A 135 16.37 4.74 11.24
N TYR A 136 15.98 3.69 10.52
CA TYR A 136 14.58 3.26 10.46
C TYR A 136 14.07 2.71 11.81
N LEU A 137 14.89 1.91 12.48
CA LEU A 137 14.56 1.38 13.81
C LEU A 137 14.42 2.50 14.84
N ALA A 138 15.32 3.48 14.84
CA ALA A 138 15.24 4.63 15.72
C ALA A 138 13.92 5.40 15.52
N LEU A 139 13.56 5.71 14.29
CA LEU A 139 12.29 6.37 13.96
C LEU A 139 11.07 5.51 14.35
N PHE A 140 11.13 4.20 14.10
CA PHE A 140 10.04 3.29 14.48
C PHE A 140 9.82 3.29 16.00
N TYR A 141 10.87 3.19 16.80
CA TYR A 141 10.76 3.21 18.26
C TYR A 141 10.23 4.55 18.78
N LEU A 142 10.65 5.67 18.19
CA LEU A 142 10.18 7.00 18.56
C LEU A 142 8.66 7.17 18.31
N TYR A 143 8.17 6.73 17.16
CA TYR A 143 6.79 6.99 16.75
C TYR A 143 5.80 5.85 17.05
N LYS A 144 6.27 4.65 17.40
CA LYS A 144 5.41 3.48 17.69
C LYS A 144 4.33 3.77 18.73
N ARG A 145 4.68 4.49 19.79
CA ARG A 145 3.77 4.80 20.91
C ARG A 145 2.68 5.78 20.44
N ASP A 146 3.06 6.79 19.69
CA ASP A 146 2.14 7.80 19.19
C ASP A 146 1.19 7.20 18.14
N LEU A 147 1.69 6.39 17.22
CA LEU A 147 0.86 5.66 16.24
C LEU A 147 -0.17 4.76 16.91
N LYS A 148 0.21 4.04 17.96
CA LYS A 148 -0.73 3.20 18.73
C LYS A 148 -1.80 4.04 19.42
N ARG A 149 -1.42 5.16 20.01
CA ARG A 149 -2.35 6.10 20.67
C ARG A 149 -3.34 6.68 19.66
N ILE A 150 -2.83 7.19 18.53
CA ILE A 150 -3.66 7.75 17.45
C ILE A 150 -4.61 6.69 16.91
N GLY A 151 -4.14 5.47 16.67
CA GLY A 151 -4.98 4.36 16.19
C GLY A 151 -6.13 4.04 17.14
N ASN A 152 -5.89 4.01 18.45
CA ASN A 152 -6.93 3.80 19.46
C ASN A 152 -7.94 4.95 19.47
N THR A 153 -7.47 6.20 19.40
CA THR A 153 -8.35 7.39 19.35
C THR A 153 -9.24 7.38 18.10
N ILE A 154 -8.69 7.03 16.96
CA ILE A 154 -9.47 6.87 15.71
C ILE A 154 -10.55 5.81 15.87
N ALA A 155 -10.21 4.64 16.43
CA ALA A 155 -11.14 3.53 16.61
C ALA A 155 -12.28 3.90 17.57
N GLU A 156 -11.98 4.61 18.65
CA GLU A 156 -12.98 5.08 19.62
C GLU A 156 -13.91 6.14 19.02
N ASN A 157 -13.36 7.16 18.36
CA ASN A 157 -14.17 8.19 17.70
C ASN A 157 -15.02 7.62 16.55
N LEU A 158 -14.53 6.62 15.84
CA LEU A 158 -15.30 5.91 14.82
C LEU A 158 -16.51 5.18 15.42
N ARG A 159 -16.33 4.53 16.59
CA ARG A 159 -17.42 3.89 17.34
C ARG A 159 -18.45 4.92 17.81
N LEU A 160 -17.98 6.06 18.34
CA LEU A 160 -18.86 7.14 18.81
C LEU A 160 -19.64 7.76 17.66
N ARG A 161 -19.00 8.04 16.52
CA ARG A 161 -19.66 8.56 15.32
C ARG A 161 -20.78 7.63 14.83
N VAL A 162 -20.52 6.31 14.78
CA VAL A 162 -21.54 5.32 14.42
C VAL A 162 -22.69 5.33 15.41
N LYS A 163 -22.39 5.39 16.70
CA LYS A 163 -23.40 5.46 17.78
C LYS A 163 -24.29 6.69 17.63
N ILE A 164 -23.71 7.87 17.45
CA ILE A 164 -24.45 9.13 17.25
C ILE A 164 -25.39 9.02 16.02
N SER A 165 -24.89 8.44 14.93
CA SER A 165 -25.71 8.23 13.73
C SER A 165 -26.89 7.28 13.97
N GLN A 166 -26.64 6.17 14.70
CA GLN A 166 -27.69 5.20 15.03
C GLN A 166 -28.74 5.80 15.98
N GLU A 167 -28.31 6.54 17.00
CA GLU A 167 -29.21 7.25 17.94
C GLU A 167 -30.07 8.28 17.19
N ALA A 168 -29.46 9.15 16.39
CA ALA A 168 -30.19 10.16 15.61
C ALA A 168 -31.26 9.53 14.68
N MET A 169 -30.92 8.42 14.03
CA MET A 169 -31.86 7.71 13.13
C MET A 169 -32.95 6.95 13.88
N SER A 170 -32.64 6.38 15.05
CA SER A 170 -33.63 5.63 15.85
C SER A 170 -34.71 6.53 16.45
N ILE A 171 -34.35 7.76 16.80
CA ILE A 171 -35.27 8.76 17.38
C ILE A 171 -35.54 9.93 16.42
N PHE A 172 -35.47 9.69 15.11
CA PHE A 172 -35.55 10.75 14.08
C PHE A 172 -36.74 11.67 14.22
N ARG A 173 -37.93 11.11 14.57
CA ARG A 173 -39.12 11.90 14.83
C ARG A 173 -38.92 12.92 15.96
N GLN A 174 -38.31 12.48 17.08
CA GLN A 174 -38.02 13.34 18.22
C GLN A 174 -36.97 14.39 17.89
N VAL A 175 -35.92 14.01 17.16
CA VAL A 175 -34.89 14.95 16.68
C VAL A 175 -35.53 16.10 15.91
N LYS A 176 -36.58 15.84 15.11
CA LYS A 176 -37.31 16.87 14.36
C LYS A 176 -38.25 17.69 15.23
N LEU A 177 -39.00 17.03 16.12
CA LEU A 177 -39.96 17.72 16.99
C LEU A 177 -39.29 18.64 18.02
N ASP A 178 -38.16 18.22 18.57
CA ASP A 178 -37.44 18.94 19.62
C ASP A 178 -36.31 19.82 19.08
N ASN A 179 -36.24 20.03 17.74
CA ASN A 179 -35.19 20.81 17.07
C ASN A 179 -33.75 20.41 17.45
N LEU A 180 -33.47 19.12 17.68
CA LEU A 180 -32.17 18.61 18.07
C LEU A 180 -31.20 18.36 16.89
N THR A 181 -31.59 18.77 15.67
CA THR A 181 -30.82 18.54 14.45
C THR A 181 -29.39 19.09 14.57
N ASP A 182 -29.24 20.35 15.01
CA ASP A 182 -27.94 21.00 15.12
C ASP A 182 -27.05 20.37 16.18
N LYS A 183 -27.64 19.86 17.28
CA LYS A 183 -26.91 19.16 18.32
C LYS A 183 -26.33 17.82 17.81
N PHE A 184 -27.12 17.00 17.13
CA PHE A 184 -26.63 15.76 16.54
C PHE A 184 -25.64 16.00 15.42
N TYR A 185 -25.87 17.03 14.60
CA TYR A 185 -24.93 17.45 13.54
C TYR A 185 -23.59 17.88 14.11
N SER A 186 -23.55 18.76 15.08
CA SER A 186 -22.31 19.26 15.69
C SER A 186 -21.50 18.13 16.34
N HIS A 187 -22.14 17.22 17.07
CA HIS A 187 -21.49 16.05 17.65
C HIS A 187 -20.92 15.10 16.57
N PHE A 188 -21.66 14.88 15.50
CA PHE A 188 -21.17 14.07 14.38
C PHE A 188 -19.95 14.68 13.72
N VAL A 189 -20.01 15.98 13.41
CA VAL A 189 -18.91 16.73 12.75
C VAL A 189 -17.66 16.74 13.64
N GLU A 190 -17.81 16.94 14.95
CA GLU A 190 -16.71 16.89 15.90
C GLU A 190 -15.99 15.53 15.84
N LYS A 191 -16.74 14.44 15.92
CA LYS A 191 -16.13 13.09 15.91
C LYS A 191 -15.56 12.71 14.55
N ASP A 192 -16.20 13.13 13.45
CA ASP A 192 -15.65 12.93 12.10
C ASP A 192 -14.35 13.73 11.90
N PHE A 193 -14.29 14.97 12.37
CA PHE A 193 -13.08 15.79 12.31
C PHE A 193 -11.92 15.16 13.10
N ASP A 194 -12.18 14.67 14.32
CA ASP A 194 -11.17 13.98 15.14
C ASP A 194 -10.61 12.72 14.44
N ILE A 195 -11.49 11.96 13.76
CA ILE A 195 -11.07 10.81 12.95
C ILE A 195 -10.16 11.26 11.82
N ARG A 196 -10.56 12.28 11.04
CA ARG A 196 -9.78 12.80 9.91
C ARG A 196 -8.43 13.34 10.35
N LYS A 197 -8.40 14.12 11.42
CA LYS A 197 -7.17 14.63 12.00
C LYS A 197 -6.24 13.51 12.47
N GLY A 198 -6.79 12.46 13.09
CA GLY A 198 -6.02 11.28 13.46
C GLY A 198 -5.45 10.53 12.24
N GLN A 199 -6.25 10.38 11.17
CA GLN A 199 -5.81 9.78 9.92
C GLN A 199 -4.70 10.60 9.24
N GLU A 200 -4.85 11.93 9.20
CA GLU A 200 -3.83 12.86 8.70
C GLU A 200 -2.50 12.69 9.46
N THR A 201 -2.55 12.76 10.78
CA THR A 201 -1.35 12.61 11.62
C THR A 201 -0.70 11.24 11.45
N SER A 202 -1.50 10.18 11.39
CA SER A 202 -1.00 8.82 11.14
C SER A 202 -0.34 8.69 9.76
N ALA A 203 -0.94 9.28 8.72
CA ALA A 203 -0.38 9.29 7.38
C ALA A 203 0.91 10.12 7.30
N TYR A 204 0.97 11.27 7.97
CA TYR A 204 2.18 12.08 8.07
C TYR A 204 3.33 11.31 8.72
N ILE A 205 3.10 10.73 9.91
CA ILE A 205 4.11 9.92 10.63
C ILE A 205 4.54 8.72 9.78
N GLY A 206 3.62 8.09 9.05
CA GLY A 206 3.93 6.94 8.20
C GLY A 206 4.80 7.28 6.98
N ASN A 207 4.67 8.48 6.42
CA ASN A 207 5.45 8.93 5.25
C ASN A 207 6.73 9.67 5.63
N PHE A 208 6.81 10.26 6.82
CA PHE A 208 7.95 11.04 7.29
C PHE A 208 9.30 10.31 7.19
N PRO A 209 9.44 9.04 7.63
CA PRO A 209 10.70 8.32 7.54
C PRO A 209 11.21 8.18 6.11
N ARG A 210 10.31 7.95 5.17
CA ARG A 210 10.65 7.80 3.75
C ARG A 210 11.27 9.09 3.20
N ILE A 211 10.60 10.23 3.42
CA ILE A 211 11.05 11.53 2.91
C ILE A 211 12.41 11.92 3.53
N LEU A 212 12.58 11.65 4.83
CA LEU A 212 13.82 11.94 5.53
C LEU A 212 14.99 11.09 5.00
N ILE A 213 14.77 9.81 4.77
CA ILE A 213 15.78 8.90 4.22
C ILE A 213 16.15 9.30 2.78
N GLU A 214 15.17 9.67 1.95
CA GLU A 214 15.43 10.17 0.59
C GLU A 214 16.32 11.43 0.64
N CYS A 215 16.05 12.36 1.53
CA CYS A 215 16.88 13.57 1.73
C CYS A 215 18.31 13.22 2.16
N ILE A 216 18.47 12.36 3.16
CA ILE A 216 19.78 11.92 3.65
C ILE A 216 20.56 11.22 2.54
N ALA A 217 19.92 10.36 1.76
CA ALA A 217 20.55 9.65 0.65
C ALA A 217 21.10 10.62 -0.40
N ILE A 218 20.32 11.63 -0.79
CA ILE A 218 20.76 12.65 -1.76
C ILE A 218 21.96 13.44 -1.22
N ILE A 219 21.92 13.86 0.05
CA ILE A 219 23.02 14.58 0.70
C ILE A 219 24.30 13.72 0.73
N LEU A 220 24.20 12.44 1.09
CA LEU A 220 25.33 11.54 1.12
C LEU A 220 25.95 11.33 -0.27
N ILE A 221 25.12 11.21 -1.31
CA ILE A 221 25.60 11.10 -2.69
C ILE A 221 26.32 12.39 -3.10
N ALA A 222 25.77 13.55 -2.77
CA ALA A 222 26.39 14.84 -3.09
C ALA A 222 27.75 15.08 -2.38
N ILE A 223 27.91 14.53 -1.16
CA ILE A 223 29.18 14.63 -0.42
C ILE A 223 30.21 13.62 -0.96
N ALA A 224 29.76 12.47 -1.44
CA ALA A 224 30.64 11.42 -1.95
C ALA A 224 31.10 11.66 -3.41
N SER A 225 30.47 12.59 -4.15
CA SER A 225 30.79 12.97 -5.52
C SER A 225 31.85 14.08 -5.56
#